data_a08ffeb091f7b078d37d26ce6a02f9e0
#
_entry.id   a08ffeb091f7b078d37d26ce6a02f9e0
#
_cell.length_a   1.000
_cell.length_b   1.000
_cell.length_c   1.000
_cell.angle_alpha   90.00
_cell.angle_beta   90.00
_cell.angle_gamma   90.00
#
_symmetry.space_group_name_H-M   'P 1'
#
loop_
_entity.id
_entity.type
_entity.pdbx_description
1 polymer ?
#
loop_
_entity_poly.entity_id
_entity_poly.type
_entity_poly.pdbx_seq_one_letter_code
_entity_poly.pdbx_strand_id
1 'polypeptide(L)'
;MKILVTGHLGFIGSHVYEHFIQQGHQVDGYDIPHDLGDFKTEKKYDLVVHLAANAAIREAIENPDAFWENNVTKSIPIFEYCRKNNVRCLYASSASVYEWWINAYGITKKVNEIQAPPNSVGMRFFNVYAEKVSRSDMLYRMLEDKTATYLTRHKRDWVHVKDIVSAIALLAESDYTGVLDVGTANPVAVIDLATKMGMGHLPIKEETPGERDITCADITELQKLGWSPTINILDTVK
;
A
#
# COMPACT_ATOMS: atom_id res chain seq x y z
N MET A 1 13.38 -18.96 -0.52
CA MET A 1 13.71 -17.87 -1.47
C MET A 1 14.65 -16.88 -0.81
N LYS A 2 15.42 -16.15 -1.63
CA LYS A 2 16.16 -14.96 -1.21
C LYS A 2 15.39 -13.72 -1.65
N ILE A 3 14.91 -12.95 -0.70
CA ILE A 3 13.94 -11.87 -0.90
C ILE A 3 14.55 -10.51 -0.53
N LEU A 4 14.35 -9.50 -1.35
CA LEU A 4 14.61 -8.11 -1.01
C LEU A 4 13.28 -7.41 -0.71
N VAL A 5 13.17 -6.77 0.47
CA VAL A 5 12.03 -5.91 0.82
C VAL A 5 12.52 -4.47 0.94
N THR A 6 12.08 -3.60 0.05
CA THR A 6 12.33 -2.16 0.20
C THR A 6 11.20 -1.51 1.00
N GLY A 7 11.51 -0.50 1.80
CA GLY A 7 10.53 0.09 2.72
C GLY A 7 10.20 -0.81 3.91
N HIS A 8 11.13 -1.71 4.29
CA HIS A 8 10.94 -2.72 5.33
C HIS A 8 10.80 -2.15 6.76
N LEU A 9 11.16 -0.90 6.98
CA LEU A 9 10.93 -0.19 8.25
C LEU A 9 9.58 0.54 8.27
N GLY A 10 8.89 0.61 7.14
CA GLY A 10 7.57 1.23 7.02
C GLY A 10 6.43 0.35 7.57
N PHE A 11 5.22 0.92 7.62
CA PHE A 11 4.04 0.25 8.18
C PHE A 11 3.76 -1.13 7.55
N ILE A 12 3.57 -1.19 6.23
CA ILE A 12 3.29 -2.47 5.54
C ILE A 12 4.57 -3.30 5.45
N GLY A 13 5.70 -2.65 5.14
CA GLY A 13 6.96 -3.32 4.89
C GLY A 13 7.49 -4.12 6.08
N SER A 14 7.33 -3.62 7.31
CA SER A 14 7.76 -4.34 8.52
C SER A 14 7.00 -5.66 8.71
N HIS A 15 5.68 -5.67 8.49
CA HIS A 15 4.87 -6.88 8.58
C HIS A 15 5.23 -7.90 7.48
N VAL A 16 5.49 -7.43 6.26
CA VAL A 16 5.92 -8.29 5.15
C VAL A 16 7.31 -8.87 5.42
N TYR A 17 8.23 -8.05 5.89
CA TYR A 17 9.60 -8.46 6.23
C TYR A 17 9.62 -9.54 7.31
N GLU A 18 8.90 -9.31 8.41
CA GLU A 18 8.77 -10.28 9.50
C GLU A 18 8.10 -11.57 9.05
N HIS A 19 7.02 -11.48 8.24
CA HIS A 19 6.32 -12.65 7.71
C HIS A 19 7.26 -13.56 6.93
N PHE A 20 8.02 -13.05 5.98
CA PHE A 20 8.92 -13.87 5.17
C PHE A 20 10.08 -14.47 5.99
N ILE A 21 10.58 -13.76 7.01
CA ILE A 21 11.55 -14.33 7.96
C ILE A 21 10.94 -15.52 8.72
N GLN A 22 9.71 -15.37 9.24
CA GLN A 22 9.01 -16.42 9.97
C GLN A 22 8.71 -17.64 9.10
N GLN A 23 8.54 -17.45 7.79
CA GLN A 23 8.41 -18.53 6.81
C GLN A 23 9.76 -19.18 6.43
N GLY A 24 10.86 -18.77 7.04
CA GLY A 24 12.19 -19.37 6.82
C GLY A 24 12.89 -18.89 5.55
N HIS A 25 12.48 -17.78 4.96
CA HIS A 25 13.16 -17.18 3.81
C HIS A 25 14.39 -16.36 4.25
N GLN A 26 15.37 -16.23 3.35
CA GLN A 26 16.46 -15.27 3.54
C GLN A 26 15.98 -13.90 3.06
N VAL A 27 15.82 -12.95 3.98
CA VAL A 27 15.25 -11.63 3.67
C VAL A 27 16.27 -10.53 3.93
N ASP A 28 16.55 -9.74 2.92
CA ASP A 28 17.32 -8.48 3.06
C ASP A 28 16.33 -7.31 3.04
N GLY A 29 16.53 -6.33 3.93
CA GLY A 29 15.79 -5.07 3.95
C GLY A 29 16.58 -3.94 3.31
N TYR A 30 15.89 -3.02 2.59
CA TYR A 30 16.48 -1.78 2.07
C TYR A 30 15.57 -0.59 2.36
N ASP A 31 16.03 0.35 3.17
CA ASP A 31 15.25 1.50 3.64
C ASP A 31 16.20 2.62 4.12
N ILE A 32 15.65 3.72 4.60
CA ILE A 32 16.44 4.78 5.26
C ILE A 32 17.35 4.17 6.34
N PRO A 33 18.60 4.67 6.48
CA PRO A 33 19.12 5.89 5.86
C PRO A 33 19.65 5.73 4.42
N HIS A 34 19.52 4.56 3.80
CA HIS A 34 19.96 4.35 2.42
C HIS A 34 18.99 5.00 1.43
N ASP A 35 19.54 5.76 0.48
CA ASP A 35 18.73 6.33 -0.58
C ASP A 35 18.38 5.26 -1.63
N LEU A 36 17.10 5.14 -1.96
CA LEU A 36 16.61 4.16 -2.91
C LEU A 36 17.18 4.40 -4.33
N GLY A 37 17.45 5.65 -4.69
CA GLY A 37 18.08 6.03 -5.96
C GLY A 37 19.51 5.54 -6.11
N ASP A 38 20.20 5.27 -4.99
CA ASP A 38 21.57 4.74 -4.97
C ASP A 38 21.61 3.20 -4.94
N PHE A 39 20.45 2.53 -5.05
CA PHE A 39 20.40 1.07 -4.97
C PHE A 39 21.28 0.41 -6.02
N LYS A 40 22.26 -0.36 -5.56
CA LYS A 40 23.16 -1.20 -6.35
C LYS A 40 23.44 -2.48 -5.58
N THR A 41 23.45 -3.60 -6.26
CA THR A 41 23.75 -4.89 -5.62
C THR A 41 24.26 -5.92 -6.60
N GLU A 42 25.24 -6.71 -6.17
CA GLU A 42 25.71 -7.92 -6.85
C GLU A 42 24.97 -9.17 -6.32
N LYS A 43 24.16 -9.03 -5.27
CA LYS A 43 23.36 -10.13 -4.74
C LYS A 43 22.28 -10.51 -5.74
N LYS A 44 22.02 -11.81 -5.86
CA LYS A 44 20.91 -12.33 -6.65
C LYS A 44 19.72 -12.59 -5.71
N TYR A 45 18.57 -12.02 -6.05
CA TYR A 45 17.30 -12.25 -5.37
C TYR A 45 16.36 -13.07 -6.25
N ASP A 46 15.53 -13.88 -5.62
CA ASP A 46 14.44 -14.61 -6.28
C ASP A 46 13.20 -13.72 -6.42
N LEU A 47 13.02 -12.84 -5.44
CA LEU A 47 11.86 -11.92 -5.32
C LEU A 47 12.31 -10.56 -4.80
N VAL A 48 11.73 -9.51 -5.36
CA VAL A 48 11.76 -8.14 -4.81
C VAL A 48 10.35 -7.74 -4.42
N VAL A 49 10.16 -7.30 -3.17
CA VAL A 49 8.91 -6.67 -2.71
C VAL A 49 9.21 -5.18 -2.48
N HIS A 50 8.78 -4.36 -3.45
CA HIS A 50 9.07 -2.93 -3.48
C HIS A 50 7.93 -2.13 -2.85
N LEU A 51 8.09 -1.75 -1.57
CA LEU A 51 7.10 -1.01 -0.77
C LEU A 51 7.56 0.40 -0.39
N ALA A 52 8.84 0.73 -0.61
CA ALA A 52 9.39 2.05 -0.32
C ALA A 52 8.69 3.12 -1.19
N ALA A 53 7.96 4.02 -0.56
CA ALA A 53 7.28 5.14 -1.21
C ALA A 53 6.78 6.17 -0.20
N ASN A 54 6.65 7.43 -0.61
CA ASN A 54 5.82 8.42 0.06
C ASN A 54 4.35 8.15 -0.27
N ALA A 55 3.46 8.13 0.73
CA ALA A 55 2.08 7.65 0.57
C ALA A 55 1.00 8.57 1.18
N ALA A 56 1.33 9.81 1.55
CA ALA A 56 0.39 10.78 2.12
C ALA A 56 -0.19 11.70 1.04
N ILE A 57 -1.48 11.54 0.69
CA ILE A 57 -2.13 12.33 -0.39
C ILE A 57 -2.04 13.83 -0.14
N ARG A 58 -2.28 14.28 1.11
CA ARG A 58 -2.24 15.72 1.45
C ARG A 58 -0.85 16.30 1.28
N GLU A 59 0.17 15.61 1.75
CA GLU A 59 1.56 15.99 1.55
C GLU A 59 1.94 16.01 0.06
N ALA A 60 1.40 15.10 -0.75
CA ALA A 60 1.64 15.07 -2.19
C ALA A 60 1.08 16.29 -2.92
N ILE A 61 0.01 16.90 -2.41
CA ILE A 61 -0.54 18.15 -2.95
C ILE A 61 0.39 19.33 -2.63
N GLU A 62 0.98 19.35 -1.44
CA GLU A 62 1.88 20.41 -0.98
C GLU A 62 3.29 20.30 -1.59
N ASN A 63 3.79 19.06 -1.76
CA ASN A 63 5.14 18.76 -2.21
C ASN A 63 5.17 17.73 -3.36
N PRO A 64 4.59 18.03 -4.54
CA PRO A 64 4.48 17.07 -5.63
C PRO A 64 5.83 16.57 -6.15
N ASP A 65 6.84 17.46 -6.20
CA ASP A 65 8.19 17.13 -6.69
C ASP A 65 8.89 16.09 -5.80
N ALA A 66 8.72 16.19 -4.47
CA ALA A 66 9.28 15.20 -3.55
C ALA A 66 8.64 13.81 -3.73
N PHE A 67 7.35 13.76 -4.06
CA PHE A 67 6.66 12.51 -4.38
C PHE A 67 7.13 11.94 -5.72
N TRP A 68 7.32 12.79 -6.73
CA TRP A 68 7.86 12.35 -8.00
C TRP A 68 9.26 11.78 -7.84
N GLU A 69 10.15 12.52 -7.21
CA GLU A 69 11.53 12.11 -6.98
C GLU A 69 11.59 10.77 -6.23
N ASN A 70 10.89 10.65 -5.12
CA ASN A 70 10.95 9.46 -4.29
C ASN A 70 10.24 8.25 -4.91
N ASN A 71 9.02 8.44 -5.45
CA ASN A 71 8.18 7.33 -5.89
C ASN A 71 8.47 6.90 -7.34
N VAL A 72 8.95 7.82 -8.20
CA VAL A 72 9.20 7.54 -9.62
C VAL A 72 10.70 7.42 -9.87
N THR A 73 11.45 8.50 -9.68
CA THR A 73 12.87 8.54 -10.03
C THR A 73 13.66 7.51 -9.24
N LYS A 74 13.49 7.47 -7.93
CA LYS A 74 14.22 6.54 -7.06
C LYS A 74 13.75 5.09 -7.12
N SER A 75 12.59 4.82 -7.71
CA SER A 75 12.16 3.43 -7.97
C SER A 75 12.83 2.82 -9.22
N ILE A 76 13.38 3.65 -10.11
CA ILE A 76 14.01 3.19 -11.35
C ILE A 76 15.11 2.14 -11.11
N PRO A 77 16.10 2.33 -10.22
CA PRO A 77 17.15 1.34 -9.99
C PRO A 77 16.63 -0.04 -9.57
N ILE A 78 15.56 -0.08 -8.78
CA ILE A 78 14.92 -1.34 -8.36
C ILE A 78 14.26 -2.04 -9.57
N PHE A 79 13.49 -1.30 -10.37
CA PHE A 79 12.83 -1.86 -11.54
C PHE A 79 13.84 -2.29 -12.63
N GLU A 80 14.93 -1.55 -12.81
CA GLU A 80 16.02 -1.92 -13.72
C GLU A 80 16.75 -3.18 -13.25
N TYR A 81 17.03 -3.30 -11.95
CA TYR A 81 17.60 -4.51 -11.39
C TYR A 81 16.71 -5.72 -11.67
N CYS A 82 15.40 -5.62 -11.41
CA CYS A 82 14.45 -6.69 -11.66
C CYS A 82 14.38 -7.06 -13.16
N ARG A 83 14.32 -6.03 -14.04
CA ARG A 83 14.27 -6.23 -15.49
C ARG A 83 15.53 -6.91 -16.03
N LYS A 84 16.71 -6.41 -15.63
CA LYS A 84 18.02 -6.92 -16.10
C LYS A 84 18.26 -8.36 -15.67
N ASN A 85 17.81 -8.73 -14.48
CA ASN A 85 18.07 -10.05 -13.90
C ASN A 85 16.86 -11.00 -14.00
N ASN A 86 15.77 -10.57 -14.64
CA ASN A 86 14.49 -11.29 -14.72
C ASN A 86 13.95 -11.72 -13.35
N VAL A 87 14.14 -10.87 -12.33
CA VAL A 87 13.66 -11.11 -10.96
C VAL A 87 12.20 -10.73 -10.87
N ARG A 88 11.40 -11.59 -10.22
CA ARG A 88 10.01 -11.29 -9.90
C ARG A 88 9.91 -10.06 -8.99
N CYS A 89 9.01 -9.12 -9.33
CA CYS A 89 8.83 -7.89 -8.58
C CYS A 89 7.37 -7.70 -8.18
N LEU A 90 7.09 -7.68 -6.88
CA LEU A 90 5.81 -7.24 -6.33
C LEU A 90 5.99 -5.80 -5.86
N TYR A 91 5.17 -4.88 -6.35
CA TYR A 91 5.33 -3.47 -5.98
C TYR A 91 4.03 -2.81 -5.53
N ALA A 92 4.14 -1.86 -4.59
CA ALA A 92 3.00 -1.12 -4.09
C ALA A 92 2.50 -0.10 -5.11
N SER A 93 1.31 -0.35 -5.69
CA SER A 93 0.45 0.63 -6.31
C SER A 93 -0.61 1.11 -5.32
N SER A 94 -1.66 1.77 -5.77
CA SER A 94 -2.68 2.38 -4.91
C SER A 94 -4.02 2.49 -5.62
N ALA A 95 -5.11 2.44 -4.87
CA ALA A 95 -6.45 2.81 -5.35
C ALA A 95 -6.51 4.23 -5.96
N SER A 96 -5.57 5.11 -5.60
CA SER A 96 -5.48 6.46 -6.17
C SER A 96 -5.22 6.49 -7.68
N VAL A 97 -4.80 5.39 -8.29
CA VAL A 97 -4.61 5.30 -9.75
C VAL A 97 -5.90 5.34 -10.55
N TYR A 98 -7.06 5.07 -9.95
CA TYR A 98 -8.34 5.12 -10.65
C TYR A 98 -8.75 6.54 -11.06
N GLU A 99 -8.34 7.53 -10.26
CA GLU A 99 -8.47 8.96 -10.57
C GLU A 99 -7.11 9.63 -10.41
N TRP A 100 -6.09 9.05 -11.07
CA TRP A 100 -4.68 9.45 -10.91
C TRP A 100 -4.42 10.93 -11.14
N TRP A 101 -5.29 11.63 -11.90
CA TRP A 101 -5.15 13.05 -12.25
C TRP A 101 -5.54 14.01 -11.12
N ILE A 102 -6.19 13.55 -10.03
CA ILE A 102 -6.66 14.44 -8.96
C ILE A 102 -5.58 14.77 -7.92
N ASN A 103 -4.49 14.01 -7.87
CA ASN A 103 -3.38 14.30 -6.96
C ASN A 103 -2.05 13.70 -7.44
N ALA A 104 -0.94 14.31 -7.03
CA ALA A 104 0.40 13.89 -7.43
C ALA A 104 0.76 12.46 -6.99
N TYR A 105 0.26 11.99 -5.84
CA TYR A 105 0.48 10.61 -5.40
C TYR A 105 -0.11 9.60 -6.38
N GLY A 106 -1.35 9.81 -6.83
CA GLY A 106 -1.99 8.95 -7.85
C GLY A 106 -1.19 8.92 -9.16
N ILE A 107 -0.69 10.08 -9.61
CA ILE A 107 0.17 10.18 -10.79
C ILE A 107 1.41 9.30 -10.63
N THR A 108 2.15 9.42 -9.51
CA THR A 108 3.38 8.66 -9.29
C THR A 108 3.14 7.15 -9.27
N LYS A 109 2.04 6.71 -8.67
CA LYS A 109 1.67 5.28 -8.67
C LYS A 109 1.27 4.78 -10.05
N LYS A 110 0.57 5.61 -10.84
CA LYS A 110 0.23 5.28 -12.23
C LYS A 110 1.48 5.16 -13.11
N VAL A 111 2.46 6.03 -12.93
CA VAL A 111 3.75 5.93 -13.63
C VAL A 111 4.49 4.65 -13.24
N ASN A 112 4.47 4.23 -11.97
CA ASN A 112 5.06 2.96 -11.55
C ASN A 112 4.40 1.76 -12.22
N GLU A 113 3.06 1.76 -12.43
CA GLU A 113 2.40 0.70 -13.19
C GLU A 113 2.87 0.63 -14.65
N ILE A 114 3.21 1.78 -15.26
CA ILE A 114 3.68 1.86 -16.65
C ILE A 114 5.14 1.43 -16.79
N GLN A 115 6.00 1.81 -15.83
CA GLN A 115 7.44 1.53 -15.90
C GLN A 115 7.86 0.19 -15.27
N ALA A 116 6.94 -0.53 -14.63
CA ALA A 116 7.22 -1.80 -13.96
C ALA A 116 7.83 -2.86 -14.90
N PRO A 117 8.70 -3.75 -14.40
CA PRO A 117 9.27 -4.83 -15.21
C PRO A 117 8.20 -5.85 -15.64
N PRO A 118 8.41 -6.58 -16.76
CA PRO A 118 7.41 -7.54 -17.26
C PRO A 118 7.03 -8.64 -16.25
N ASN A 119 8.00 -9.16 -15.48
CA ASN A 119 7.77 -10.16 -14.45
C ASN A 119 7.39 -9.49 -13.13
N SER A 120 6.28 -8.77 -13.13
CA SER A 120 5.86 -8.01 -11.94
C SER A 120 4.37 -8.04 -11.67
N VAL A 121 4.01 -7.75 -10.42
CA VAL A 121 2.63 -7.52 -9.98
C VAL A 121 2.54 -6.17 -9.28
N GLY A 122 1.73 -5.28 -9.83
CA GLY A 122 1.33 -4.05 -9.18
C GLY A 122 0.14 -4.29 -8.25
N MET A 123 0.31 -4.02 -6.98
CA MET A 123 -0.72 -4.22 -5.98
C MET A 123 -1.34 -2.88 -5.62
N ARG A 124 -2.56 -2.63 -6.09
CA ARG A 124 -3.33 -1.42 -5.73
C ARG A 124 -3.90 -1.58 -4.34
N PHE A 125 -3.16 -1.13 -3.35
CA PHE A 125 -3.64 -1.13 -1.97
C PHE A 125 -4.74 -0.11 -1.79
N PHE A 126 -5.80 -0.52 -1.07
CA PHE A 126 -6.86 0.35 -0.61
C PHE A 126 -6.52 0.92 0.77
N ASN A 127 -7.48 1.21 1.64
CA ASN A 127 -7.18 1.82 2.93
C ASN A 127 -6.65 0.79 3.92
N VAL A 128 -5.32 0.62 3.95
CA VAL A 128 -4.67 -0.34 4.84
C VAL A 128 -4.69 0.17 6.28
N TYR A 129 -5.05 -0.68 7.22
CA TYR A 129 -5.07 -0.37 8.65
C TYR A 129 -4.50 -1.51 9.51
N ALA A 130 -4.12 -1.17 10.73
CA ALA A 130 -3.89 -2.10 11.82
C ALA A 130 -4.00 -1.35 13.15
N GLU A 131 -4.44 -2.04 14.19
CA GLU A 131 -4.58 -1.49 15.53
C GLU A 131 -3.20 -1.07 16.07
N LYS A 132 -3.08 0.13 16.61
CA LYS A 132 -1.92 0.72 17.28
C LYS A 132 -0.63 0.87 16.48
N VAL A 133 -0.54 0.29 15.29
CA VAL A 133 0.69 0.30 14.47
C VAL A 133 0.55 1.03 13.14
N SER A 134 -0.64 1.49 12.76
CA SER A 134 -0.82 2.38 11.62
C SER A 134 -0.10 3.71 11.84
N ARG A 135 0.34 4.35 10.75
CA ARG A 135 0.95 5.69 10.86
C ARG A 135 -0.02 6.68 11.49
N SER A 136 0.48 7.62 12.29
CA SER A 136 -0.32 8.59 13.03
C SER A 136 -1.15 9.53 12.16
N ASP A 137 -0.74 9.75 10.91
CA ASP A 137 -1.45 10.60 9.93
C ASP A 137 -2.57 9.86 9.17
N MET A 138 -2.71 8.55 9.36
CA MET A 138 -3.76 7.77 8.73
C MET A 138 -5.08 7.92 9.49
N LEU A 139 -6.18 8.02 8.74
CA LEU A 139 -7.51 8.24 9.30
C LEU A 139 -7.89 7.21 10.38
N TYR A 140 -7.59 5.91 10.15
CA TYR A 140 -7.86 4.88 11.17
C TYR A 140 -7.15 5.21 12.49
N ARG A 141 -5.86 5.57 12.43
CA ARG A 141 -5.07 5.89 13.61
C ARG A 141 -5.56 7.17 14.31
N MET A 142 -5.96 8.17 13.53
CA MET A 142 -6.54 9.41 14.08
C MET A 142 -7.87 9.13 14.83
N LEU A 143 -8.68 8.21 14.34
CA LEU A 143 -9.91 7.79 15.03
C LEU A 143 -9.57 6.96 16.29
N GLU A 144 -8.62 6.04 16.21
CA GLU A 144 -8.17 5.20 17.33
C GLU A 144 -7.60 6.04 18.48
N ASP A 145 -6.73 7.02 18.17
CA ASP A 145 -6.09 7.91 19.14
C ASP A 145 -7.00 9.09 19.53
N LYS A 146 -8.21 9.21 18.95
CA LYS A 146 -9.15 10.32 19.18
C LYS A 146 -8.57 11.69 18.83
N THR A 147 -7.70 11.75 17.82
CA THR A 147 -7.07 12.98 17.33
C THR A 147 -7.74 13.53 16.07
N ALA A 148 -8.69 12.81 15.49
CA ALA A 148 -9.50 13.32 14.38
C ALA A 148 -10.33 14.53 14.83
N THR A 149 -10.34 15.58 14.01
CA THR A 149 -11.05 16.84 14.30
C THR A 149 -12.31 17.01 13.46
N TYR A 150 -12.48 16.23 12.42
CA TYR A 150 -13.65 16.19 11.54
C TYR A 150 -13.79 14.82 10.89
N LEU A 151 -14.98 14.55 10.33
CA LEU A 151 -15.29 13.38 9.52
C LEU A 151 -15.61 13.81 8.10
N THR A 152 -15.68 12.85 7.20
CA THR A 152 -16.14 13.03 5.81
C THR A 152 -17.25 12.03 5.50
N ARG A 153 -18.04 12.30 4.44
CA ARG A 153 -19.08 11.37 3.97
C ARG A 153 -18.52 10.23 3.11
N HIS A 154 -17.21 10.15 3.00
CA HIS A 154 -16.55 9.15 2.18
C HIS A 154 -16.82 7.72 2.65
N LYS A 155 -16.81 6.79 1.69
CA LYS A 155 -16.73 5.36 1.96
C LYS A 155 -15.35 4.85 1.54
N ARG A 156 -14.75 4.05 2.39
CA ARG A 156 -13.40 3.49 2.16
C ARG A 156 -13.45 1.97 2.24
N ASP A 157 -12.77 1.34 1.31
CA ASP A 157 -12.45 -0.08 1.40
C ASP A 157 -11.27 -0.24 2.37
N TRP A 158 -11.56 -0.75 3.55
CA TRP A 158 -10.61 -0.90 4.65
C TRP A 158 -10.06 -2.32 4.66
N VAL A 159 -8.78 -2.47 4.42
CA VAL A 159 -8.11 -3.76 4.40
C VAL A 159 -7.10 -3.87 5.54
N HIS A 160 -7.16 -4.94 6.32
CA HIS A 160 -6.21 -5.14 7.42
C HIS A 160 -4.83 -5.50 6.89
N VAL A 161 -3.76 -5.04 7.56
CA VAL A 161 -2.37 -5.30 7.12
C VAL A 161 -2.06 -6.80 7.03
N LYS A 162 -2.66 -7.65 7.86
CA LYS A 162 -2.48 -9.11 7.77
C LYS A 162 -3.05 -9.68 6.47
N ASP A 163 -4.17 -9.15 5.98
CA ASP A 163 -4.72 -9.55 4.68
C ASP A 163 -3.84 -9.05 3.52
N ILE A 164 -3.22 -7.86 3.63
CA ILE A 164 -2.19 -7.41 2.69
C ILE A 164 -1.01 -8.37 2.66
N VAL A 165 -0.48 -8.77 3.82
CA VAL A 165 0.65 -9.71 3.92
C VAL A 165 0.30 -11.05 3.29
N SER A 166 -0.91 -11.58 3.54
CA SER A 166 -1.35 -12.85 2.94
C SER A 166 -1.49 -12.78 1.43
N ALA A 167 -1.97 -11.64 0.89
CA ALA A 167 -2.03 -11.41 -0.55
C ALA A 167 -0.63 -11.36 -1.18
N ILE A 168 0.32 -10.65 -0.55
CA ILE A 168 1.71 -10.58 -0.99
C ILE A 168 2.37 -11.95 -0.97
N ALA A 169 2.15 -12.75 0.09
CA ALA A 169 2.70 -14.10 0.20
C ALA A 169 2.17 -15.02 -0.92
N LEU A 170 0.86 -14.99 -1.18
CA LEU A 170 0.27 -15.75 -2.29
C LEU A 170 0.83 -15.31 -3.65
N LEU A 171 0.92 -14.00 -3.89
CA LEU A 171 1.44 -13.46 -5.15
C LEU A 171 2.94 -13.77 -5.35
N ALA A 172 3.71 -13.89 -4.27
CA ALA A 172 5.11 -14.28 -4.33
C ALA A 172 5.33 -15.69 -4.93
N GLU A 173 4.37 -16.58 -4.75
CA GLU A 173 4.39 -17.96 -5.22
C GLU A 173 3.57 -18.18 -6.50
N SER A 174 2.82 -17.19 -6.97
CA SER A 174 1.99 -17.28 -8.18
C SER A 174 2.77 -16.90 -9.44
N ASP A 175 2.28 -17.34 -10.60
CA ASP A 175 2.76 -16.91 -11.92
C ASP A 175 2.01 -15.68 -12.47
N TYR A 176 1.10 -15.10 -11.70
CA TYR A 176 0.32 -13.95 -12.12
C TYR A 176 1.24 -12.74 -12.40
N THR A 177 1.02 -12.05 -13.49
CA THR A 177 1.67 -10.78 -13.83
C THR A 177 0.63 -9.74 -14.21
N GLY A 178 0.95 -8.47 -13.98
CA GLY A 178 0.04 -7.37 -14.28
C GLY A 178 -0.30 -6.54 -13.04
N VAL A 179 -1.49 -6.00 -12.98
CA VAL A 179 -1.93 -5.14 -11.88
C VAL A 179 -3.27 -5.63 -11.35
N LEU A 180 -3.43 -5.67 -10.03
CA LEU A 180 -4.66 -6.07 -9.36
C LEU A 180 -4.92 -5.25 -8.09
N ASP A 181 -6.16 -5.25 -7.65
CA ASP A 181 -6.57 -4.59 -6.42
C ASP A 181 -6.39 -5.50 -5.20
N VAL A 182 -5.94 -4.91 -4.09
CA VAL A 182 -5.84 -5.57 -2.79
C VAL A 182 -6.66 -4.77 -1.78
N GLY A 183 -7.86 -5.22 -1.53
CA GLY A 183 -8.86 -4.63 -0.66
C GLY A 183 -9.85 -5.67 -0.18
N THR A 184 -11.00 -5.25 0.31
CA THR A 184 -12.04 -6.16 0.85
C THR A 184 -13.27 -6.29 -0.05
N ALA A 185 -13.41 -5.42 -1.07
CA ALA A 185 -14.64 -5.24 -1.86
C ALA A 185 -15.88 -4.88 -1.00
N ASN A 186 -15.65 -4.39 0.22
CA ASN A 186 -16.70 -4.04 1.19
C ASN A 186 -16.44 -2.66 1.81
N PRO A 187 -16.78 -1.56 1.11
CA PRO A 187 -16.51 -0.22 1.59
C PRO A 187 -17.39 0.16 2.79
N VAL A 188 -16.77 0.66 3.84
CA VAL A 188 -17.42 1.15 5.06
C VAL A 188 -17.33 2.67 5.10
N ALA A 189 -18.45 3.33 5.48
CA ALA A 189 -18.46 4.79 5.62
C ALA A 189 -17.58 5.23 6.78
N VAL A 190 -16.83 6.34 6.57
CA VAL A 190 -15.99 6.95 7.62
C VAL A 190 -16.81 7.28 8.85
N ILE A 191 -18.05 7.78 8.66
CA ILE A 191 -18.96 8.12 9.75
C ILE A 191 -19.36 6.89 10.57
N ASP A 192 -19.65 5.76 9.90
CA ASP A 192 -20.06 4.54 10.60
C ASP A 192 -18.92 3.96 11.43
N LEU A 193 -17.71 3.94 10.87
CA LEU A 193 -16.49 3.53 11.59
C LEU A 193 -16.23 4.46 12.79
N ALA A 194 -16.25 5.78 12.57
CA ALA A 194 -16.03 6.77 13.61
C ALA A 194 -17.09 6.66 14.72
N THR A 195 -18.35 6.43 14.38
CA THR A 195 -19.44 6.24 15.36
C THR A 195 -19.16 5.02 16.23
N LYS A 196 -18.75 3.90 15.64
CA LYS A 196 -18.38 2.69 16.37
C LYS A 196 -17.17 2.92 17.30
N MET A 197 -16.23 3.77 16.90
CA MET A 197 -15.07 4.18 17.71
C MET A 197 -15.35 5.32 18.71
N GLY A 198 -16.62 5.74 18.87
CA GLY A 198 -17.01 6.79 19.79
C GLY A 198 -16.70 8.22 19.32
N MET A 199 -16.44 8.42 18.03
CA MET A 199 -16.07 9.70 17.40
C MET A 199 -17.14 10.24 16.44
N GLY A 200 -18.34 9.65 16.40
CA GLY A 200 -19.43 10.04 15.48
C GLY A 200 -20.01 11.44 15.72
N HIS A 201 -19.64 12.10 16.81
CA HIS A 201 -20.07 13.47 17.15
C HIS A 201 -19.27 14.58 16.47
N LEU A 202 -18.19 14.23 15.77
CA LEU A 202 -17.33 15.21 15.11
C LEU A 202 -18.04 15.90 13.93
N PRO A 203 -17.69 17.19 13.64
CA PRO A 203 -18.25 17.90 12.50
C PRO A 203 -17.89 17.22 11.18
N ILE A 204 -18.79 17.34 10.20
CA ILE A 204 -18.58 16.82 8.86
C ILE A 204 -17.97 17.90 7.98
N LYS A 205 -16.86 17.58 7.32
CA LYS A 205 -16.24 18.40 6.28
C LYS A 205 -16.73 17.89 4.92
N GLU A 206 -17.42 18.75 4.18
CA GLU A 206 -18.06 18.38 2.91
C GLU A 206 -17.06 18.28 1.73
N GLU A 207 -16.01 19.11 1.73
CA GLU A 207 -15.04 19.15 0.64
C GLU A 207 -13.66 18.65 1.09
N THR A 208 -13.10 17.70 0.34
CA THR A 208 -11.76 17.15 0.53
C THR A 208 -11.04 17.03 -0.82
N PRO A 209 -10.50 18.16 -1.33
CA PRO A 209 -9.82 18.17 -2.62
C PRO A 209 -8.74 17.08 -2.73
N GLY A 210 -8.68 16.40 -3.88
CA GLY A 210 -7.70 15.34 -4.14
C GLY A 210 -8.05 13.97 -3.55
N GLU A 211 -9.20 13.83 -2.88
CA GLU A 211 -9.69 12.55 -2.37
C GLU A 211 -10.96 12.09 -3.11
N ARG A 212 -11.10 10.79 -3.33
CA ARG A 212 -12.29 10.18 -3.93
C ARG A 212 -13.39 10.01 -2.87
N ASP A 213 -14.66 10.13 -3.29
CA ASP A 213 -15.81 9.93 -2.38
C ASP A 213 -15.93 8.47 -1.94
N ILE A 214 -15.77 7.55 -2.87
CA ILE A 214 -15.90 6.10 -2.61
C ILE A 214 -14.71 5.36 -3.19
N THR A 215 -14.14 4.48 -2.39
CA THR A 215 -13.16 3.48 -2.85
C THR A 215 -13.69 2.08 -2.59
N CYS A 216 -13.62 1.21 -3.60
CA CYS A 216 -14.02 -0.20 -3.51
C CYS A 216 -13.11 -1.01 -4.44
N ALA A 217 -12.49 -2.04 -3.92
CA ALA A 217 -11.59 -2.93 -4.67
C ALA A 217 -12.37 -3.90 -5.55
N ASP A 218 -11.84 -4.19 -6.72
CA ASP A 218 -12.20 -5.38 -7.49
C ASP A 218 -11.20 -6.51 -7.18
N ILE A 219 -11.58 -7.41 -6.29
CA ILE A 219 -10.71 -8.52 -5.85
C ILE A 219 -10.89 -9.80 -6.69
N THR A 220 -11.59 -9.73 -7.81
CA THR A 220 -11.90 -10.91 -8.64
C THR A 220 -10.66 -11.70 -9.04
N GLU A 221 -9.57 -11.03 -9.44
CA GLU A 221 -8.33 -11.72 -9.83
C GLU A 221 -7.66 -12.41 -8.63
N LEU A 222 -7.63 -11.78 -7.45
CA LEU A 222 -7.11 -12.42 -6.24
C LEU A 222 -7.97 -13.63 -5.81
N GLN A 223 -9.29 -13.53 -5.95
CA GLN A 223 -10.19 -14.66 -5.66
C GLN A 223 -9.95 -15.85 -6.59
N LYS A 224 -9.69 -15.61 -7.88
CA LYS A 224 -9.29 -16.68 -8.83
C LYS A 224 -8.00 -17.36 -8.44
N LEU A 225 -7.07 -16.63 -7.78
CA LEU A 225 -5.83 -17.17 -7.23
C LEU A 225 -6.02 -17.86 -5.86
N GLY A 226 -7.24 -17.87 -5.32
CA GLY A 226 -7.57 -18.50 -4.04
C GLY A 226 -7.45 -17.60 -2.82
N TRP A 227 -7.29 -16.28 -2.99
CA TRP A 227 -7.23 -15.34 -1.88
C TRP A 227 -8.59 -14.67 -1.62
N SER A 228 -8.87 -14.44 -0.34
CA SER A 228 -9.97 -13.59 0.11
C SER A 228 -9.59 -12.88 1.42
N PRO A 229 -10.06 -11.65 1.64
CA PRO A 229 -9.84 -10.96 2.90
C PRO A 229 -10.55 -11.69 4.04
N THR A 230 -9.94 -11.73 5.21
CA THR A 230 -10.45 -12.47 6.37
C THR A 230 -10.88 -11.57 7.52
N ILE A 231 -10.45 -10.31 7.53
CA ILE A 231 -10.65 -9.39 8.65
C ILE A 231 -11.59 -8.25 8.24
N ASN A 232 -12.72 -8.13 8.93
CA ASN A 232 -13.65 -7.02 8.74
C ASN A 232 -13.31 -5.91 9.75
N ILE A 233 -13.15 -4.67 9.27
CA ILE A 233 -12.82 -3.54 10.12
C ILE A 233 -13.83 -3.31 11.24
N LEU A 234 -15.11 -3.52 10.98
CA LEU A 234 -16.16 -3.32 12.00
C LEU A 234 -16.09 -4.35 13.14
N ASP A 235 -15.42 -5.49 12.94
CA ASP A 235 -15.24 -6.51 13.97
C ASP A 235 -13.97 -6.28 14.82
N THR A 236 -13.03 -5.46 14.32
CA THR A 236 -11.78 -5.15 15.02
C THR A 236 -11.90 -3.98 15.99
N VAL A 237 -12.88 -3.09 15.81
CA VAL A 237 -13.11 -1.94 16.67
C VAL A 237 -14.15 -2.25 17.76
N LYS A 238 -13.85 -1.83 18.99
CA LYS A 238 -14.68 -2.03 20.18
C LYS A 238 -15.41 -0.75 20.57
#